data_c17ef86fbe211dac0d71b265191b34dc
#
_entry.id   c17ef86fbe211dac0d71b265191b34dc
#
_cell.length_a   1.000
_cell.length_b   1.000
_cell.length_c   1.000
_cell.angle_alpha   90.00
_cell.angle_beta   90.00
_cell.angle_gamma   90.00
#
_symmetry.space_group_name_H-M   'P 1'
#
loop_
_entity.id
_entity.type
_entity.pdbx_description
1 polymer ?
#
loop_
_entity_poly.entity_id
_entity_poly.type
_entity_poly.pdbx_seq_one_letter_code
_entity_poly.pdbx_strand_id
1 'polypeptide(L)'
;MLPIMYILVKKLFGGRSVPMACTLIFATDFMHFVQTRIATIDTYGVIFIMLMYLFMYLFISESGEALPTRRAYLYLALSGIFFGMGAASKWTAIYAGGGLAVIWAAYWLIHRNLGFKAFAKNALFCLGFFVAVPALIYYVSYAGYGAAIGLHGPSMFFSKDYAQLVWDNQKFMFSYHSALVAEHPYSSKWYQWVLDIRPILYYLDYFDDGTRSSFGAFVNPVLCWGGLLSLFVLVYTSIFRHDRTAGFILVGYLAQLLPWTLITRLTFEYHYFPCTVFLVLSLGYSFKLIRLHNRHWKLYIGGFAAVSAALFMLFYPALSGMVVDNALATKLLAWLPTWPF
;
A
#
# COMPACT_ATOMS: atom_id res chain seq x y z
N MET A 1 -7.94 -3.54 7.70
CA MET A 1 -7.75 -3.17 6.29
C MET A 1 -8.98 -3.45 5.44
N LEU A 2 -9.64 -4.62 5.52
CA LEU A 2 -10.79 -4.98 4.66
C LEU A 2 -11.96 -3.97 4.67
N PRO A 3 -12.43 -3.46 5.83
CA PRO A 3 -13.48 -2.43 5.83
C PRO A 3 -13.05 -1.13 5.13
N ILE A 4 -11.77 -0.75 5.26
CA ILE A 4 -11.22 0.45 4.60
C ILE A 4 -11.19 0.23 3.08
N MET A 5 -10.76 -0.95 2.60
CA MET A 5 -10.79 -1.32 1.19
C MET A 5 -12.22 -1.22 0.62
N TYR A 6 -13.20 -1.81 1.32
CA TYR A 6 -14.59 -1.71 0.92
C TYR A 6 -15.07 -0.27 0.80
N ILE A 7 -14.78 0.57 1.80
CA ILE A 7 -15.19 1.98 1.82
C ILE A 7 -14.50 2.75 0.69
N LEU A 8 -13.20 2.57 0.49
CA LEU A 8 -12.41 3.25 -0.55
C LEU A 8 -12.95 2.90 -1.94
N VAL A 9 -13.12 1.60 -2.24
CA VAL A 9 -13.69 1.14 -3.52
C VAL A 9 -15.11 1.64 -3.72
N LYS A 10 -15.94 1.64 -2.66
CA LYS A 10 -17.31 2.15 -2.71
C LYS A 10 -17.37 3.66 -2.96
N LYS A 11 -16.45 4.43 -2.42
CA LYS A 11 -16.35 5.87 -2.68
C LYS A 11 -15.88 6.15 -4.11
N LEU A 12 -14.93 5.36 -4.63
CA LEU A 12 -14.42 5.52 -6.00
C LEU A 12 -15.41 5.10 -7.08
N PHE A 13 -16.16 4.00 -6.89
CA PHE A 13 -16.91 3.35 -7.99
C PHE A 13 -18.40 3.19 -7.71
N GLY A 14 -18.86 3.45 -6.50
CA GLY A 14 -20.26 3.30 -6.09
C GLY A 14 -20.75 1.85 -6.04
N GLY A 15 -22.03 1.69 -5.74
CA GLY A 15 -22.69 0.39 -5.70
C GLY A 15 -22.19 -0.53 -4.57
N ARG A 16 -22.47 -1.85 -4.69
CA ARG A 16 -22.07 -2.86 -3.70
C ARG A 16 -21.21 -3.98 -4.30
N SER A 17 -21.47 -4.38 -5.54
CA SER A 17 -20.85 -5.58 -6.15
C SER A 17 -19.36 -5.41 -6.37
N VAL A 18 -18.91 -4.28 -6.95
CA VAL A 18 -17.49 -4.01 -7.18
C VAL A 18 -16.74 -3.89 -5.84
N PRO A 19 -17.23 -3.12 -4.82
CA PRO A 19 -16.60 -3.09 -3.50
C PRO A 19 -16.49 -4.47 -2.85
N MET A 20 -17.53 -5.30 -2.92
CA MET A 20 -17.48 -6.66 -2.34
C MET A 20 -16.45 -7.53 -3.04
N ALA A 21 -16.43 -7.56 -4.38
CA ALA A 21 -15.46 -8.34 -5.14
C ALA A 21 -14.02 -7.90 -4.87
N CYS A 22 -13.74 -6.60 -4.89
CA CYS A 22 -12.41 -6.06 -4.58
C CYS A 22 -11.99 -6.38 -3.14
N THR A 23 -12.91 -6.29 -2.19
CA THR A 23 -12.61 -6.64 -0.79
C THR A 23 -12.32 -8.12 -0.63
N LEU A 24 -13.05 -9.00 -1.33
CA LEU A 24 -12.79 -10.44 -1.32
C LEU A 24 -11.44 -10.76 -1.96
N ILE A 25 -11.12 -10.16 -3.12
CA ILE A 25 -9.82 -10.34 -3.78
C ILE A 25 -8.68 -9.87 -2.86
N PHE A 26 -8.85 -8.74 -2.16
CA PHE A 26 -7.86 -8.26 -1.18
C PHE A 26 -7.76 -9.17 0.04
N ALA A 27 -8.88 -9.75 0.51
CA ALA A 27 -8.88 -10.71 1.62
C ALA A 27 -8.17 -12.03 1.26
N THR A 28 -8.24 -12.44 -0.01
CA THR A 28 -7.60 -13.65 -0.54
C THR A 28 -6.27 -13.35 -1.24
N ASP A 29 -5.75 -12.12 -1.13
CA ASP A 29 -4.40 -11.80 -1.54
C ASP A 29 -3.38 -12.43 -0.58
N PHE A 30 -2.40 -13.14 -1.13
CA PHE A 30 -1.41 -13.89 -0.37
C PHE A 30 -0.52 -12.95 0.45
N MET A 31 -0.07 -11.85 -0.17
CA MET A 31 0.75 -10.83 0.51
C MET A 31 -0.01 -10.21 1.68
N HIS A 32 -1.26 -9.79 1.48
CA HIS A 32 -2.10 -9.25 2.54
C HIS A 32 -2.30 -10.26 3.68
N PHE A 33 -2.64 -11.51 3.34
CA PHE A 33 -2.88 -12.56 4.34
C PHE A 33 -1.65 -12.84 5.19
N VAL A 34 -0.48 -13.02 4.55
CA VAL A 34 0.77 -13.34 5.24
C VAL A 34 1.24 -12.16 6.07
N GLN A 35 1.37 -10.96 5.47
CA GLN A 35 1.92 -9.79 6.16
C GLN A 35 1.06 -9.30 7.34
N THR A 36 -0.24 -9.55 7.33
CA THR A 36 -1.11 -9.19 8.46
C THR A 36 -1.09 -10.19 9.61
N ARG A 37 -0.45 -11.36 9.45
CA ARG A 37 -0.35 -12.42 10.47
C ARG A 37 1.00 -12.47 11.17
N ILE A 38 2.07 -12.10 10.47
CA ILE A 38 3.39 -11.97 11.06
C ILE A 38 3.54 -10.59 11.67
N ALA A 39 4.17 -10.47 12.83
CA ALA A 39 4.27 -9.23 13.59
C ALA A 39 5.24 -8.22 12.93
N THR A 40 4.94 -7.79 11.68
CA THR A 40 5.70 -6.79 10.95
C THR A 40 5.03 -5.42 10.94
N ILE A 41 5.84 -4.37 10.86
CA ILE A 41 5.36 -2.99 10.80
C ILE A 41 4.70 -2.63 9.46
N ASP A 42 4.86 -3.47 8.42
CA ASP A 42 4.32 -3.24 7.08
C ASP A 42 2.81 -3.07 7.08
N THR A 43 2.11 -3.86 7.86
CA THR A 43 0.64 -3.80 8.03
C THR A 43 0.18 -2.41 8.47
N TYR A 44 0.87 -1.80 9.44
CA TYR A 44 0.56 -0.45 9.91
C TYR A 44 0.87 0.61 8.85
N GLY A 45 2.01 0.48 8.17
CA GLY A 45 2.34 1.36 7.04
C GLY A 45 1.25 1.34 5.97
N VAL A 46 0.82 0.14 5.55
CA VAL A 46 -0.19 -0.01 4.49
C VAL A 46 -1.58 0.46 4.91
N ILE A 47 -2.02 0.20 6.16
CA ILE A 47 -3.33 0.72 6.63
C ILE A 47 -3.37 2.25 6.63
N PHE A 48 -2.26 2.91 7.01
CA PHE A 48 -2.18 4.36 6.97
C PHE A 48 -2.12 4.90 5.55
N ILE A 49 -1.45 4.19 4.62
CA ILE A 49 -1.49 4.52 3.18
C ILE A 49 -2.93 4.45 2.65
N MET A 50 -3.69 3.41 2.98
CA MET A 50 -5.09 3.32 2.58
C MET A 50 -5.94 4.47 3.12
N LEU A 51 -5.74 4.85 4.39
CA LEU A 51 -6.48 5.93 5.04
C LEU A 51 -6.12 7.30 4.47
N MET A 52 -4.82 7.60 4.26
CA MET A 52 -4.42 8.89 3.70
C MET A 52 -4.96 9.09 2.28
N TYR A 53 -4.98 8.03 1.45
CA TYR A 53 -5.55 8.09 0.11
C TYR A 53 -7.09 8.16 0.13
N LEU A 54 -7.75 7.45 1.04
CA LEU A 54 -9.21 7.58 1.24
C LEU A 54 -9.59 9.03 1.57
N PHE A 55 -8.91 9.65 2.52
CA PHE A 55 -9.23 11.01 2.93
C PHE A 55 -8.81 12.06 1.90
N MET A 56 -7.74 11.85 1.16
CA MET A 56 -7.39 12.70 0.00
C MET A 56 -8.46 12.60 -1.09
N TYR A 57 -8.96 11.41 -1.40
CA TYR A 57 -10.07 11.25 -2.34
C TYR A 57 -11.34 11.95 -1.86
N LEU A 58 -11.66 11.82 -0.58
CA LEU A 58 -12.83 12.52 0.02
C LEU A 58 -12.68 14.03 -0.01
N PHE A 59 -11.46 14.57 0.20
CA PHE A 59 -11.17 15.99 0.03
C PHE A 59 -11.48 16.45 -1.40
N ILE A 60 -10.96 15.76 -2.40
CA ILE A 60 -11.17 16.10 -3.81
C ILE A 60 -12.65 15.99 -4.19
N SER A 61 -13.32 14.91 -3.76
CA SER A 61 -14.73 14.67 -4.06
C SER A 61 -15.69 15.68 -3.40
N GLU A 62 -15.39 16.11 -2.16
CA GLU A 62 -16.19 17.10 -1.42
C GLU A 62 -15.95 18.53 -1.94
N SER A 63 -14.74 18.84 -2.39
CA SER A 63 -14.40 20.16 -2.93
C SER A 63 -15.04 20.38 -4.31
N GLY A 64 -15.10 19.35 -5.14
CA GLY A 64 -15.62 19.46 -6.51
C GLY A 64 -14.93 20.58 -7.28
N GLU A 65 -15.72 21.44 -7.91
CA GLU A 65 -15.25 22.62 -8.66
C GLU A 65 -15.36 23.94 -7.88
N ALA A 66 -15.77 23.87 -6.62
CA ALA A 66 -15.92 25.00 -5.72
C ALA A 66 -14.76 25.15 -4.75
N LEU A 67 -14.76 26.24 -3.99
CA LEU A 67 -13.83 26.42 -2.88
C LEU A 67 -14.01 25.29 -1.84
N PRO A 68 -12.89 24.72 -1.29
CA PRO A 68 -12.97 23.69 -0.30
C PRO A 68 -13.78 24.09 0.93
N THR A 69 -14.76 23.26 1.28
CA THR A 69 -15.62 23.43 2.45
C THR A 69 -14.86 23.12 3.74
N ARG A 70 -15.45 23.45 4.91
CA ARG A 70 -14.89 23.04 6.22
C ARG A 70 -14.72 21.51 6.30
N ARG A 71 -15.67 20.76 5.72
CA ARG A 71 -15.61 19.31 5.67
C ARG A 71 -14.49 18.79 4.77
N ALA A 72 -14.27 19.43 3.62
CA ALA A 72 -13.13 19.14 2.77
C ALA A 72 -11.79 19.37 3.50
N TYR A 73 -11.65 20.49 4.23
CA TYR A 73 -10.45 20.72 5.04
C TYR A 73 -10.26 19.69 6.16
N LEU A 74 -11.35 19.19 6.78
CA LEU A 74 -11.25 18.08 7.73
C LEU A 74 -10.70 16.81 7.08
N TYR A 75 -11.18 16.47 5.87
CA TYR A 75 -10.63 15.32 5.14
C TYR A 75 -9.16 15.51 4.77
N LEU A 76 -8.78 16.70 4.35
CA LEU A 76 -7.38 17.02 4.04
C LEU A 76 -6.50 16.91 5.29
N ALA A 77 -6.97 17.39 6.45
CA ALA A 77 -6.29 17.25 7.74
C ALA A 77 -6.11 15.77 8.13
N LEU A 78 -7.18 14.96 8.03
CA LEU A 78 -7.12 13.52 8.30
C LEU A 78 -6.13 12.80 7.37
N SER A 79 -6.09 13.17 6.09
CA SER A 79 -5.08 12.64 5.15
C SER A 79 -3.66 12.92 5.64
N GLY A 80 -3.37 14.15 6.10
CA GLY A 80 -2.07 14.54 6.64
C GLY A 80 -1.73 13.85 7.97
N ILE A 81 -2.70 13.69 8.87
CA ILE A 81 -2.50 12.95 10.13
C ILE A 81 -2.13 11.49 9.84
N PHE A 82 -2.86 10.80 8.95
CA PHE A 82 -2.54 9.43 8.58
C PHE A 82 -1.24 9.31 7.80
N PHE A 83 -0.84 10.34 7.03
CA PHE A 83 0.51 10.42 6.47
C PHE A 83 1.57 10.45 7.58
N GLY A 84 1.39 11.27 8.61
CA GLY A 84 2.30 11.33 9.76
C GLY A 84 2.40 10.00 10.52
N MET A 85 1.27 9.34 10.76
CA MET A 85 1.23 8.02 11.40
C MET A 85 1.91 6.94 10.54
N GLY A 86 1.71 6.99 9.22
CA GLY A 86 2.38 6.11 8.27
C GLY A 86 3.90 6.31 8.28
N ALA A 87 4.37 7.55 8.19
CA ALA A 87 5.79 7.89 8.22
C ALA A 87 6.46 7.48 9.55
N ALA A 88 5.75 7.64 10.67
CA ALA A 88 6.22 7.19 11.98
C ALA A 88 6.26 5.65 12.11
N SER A 89 5.43 4.93 11.36
CA SER A 89 5.45 3.47 11.32
C SER A 89 6.54 2.94 10.39
N LYS A 90 6.64 3.47 9.16
CA LYS A 90 7.62 3.04 8.17
C LYS A 90 7.89 4.15 7.15
N TRP A 91 9.16 4.45 6.89
CA TRP A 91 9.55 5.53 5.96
C TRP A 91 9.02 5.35 4.53
N THR A 92 8.68 4.15 4.12
CA THR A 92 8.07 3.90 2.81
C THR A 92 6.73 4.62 2.62
N ALA A 93 6.05 4.99 3.71
CA ALA A 93 4.84 5.82 3.65
C ALA A 93 5.12 7.25 3.14
N ILE A 94 6.37 7.72 3.20
CA ILE A 94 6.79 9.01 2.61
C ILE A 94 6.62 8.99 1.09
N TYR A 95 6.81 7.84 0.45
CA TYR A 95 6.56 7.66 -0.98
C TYR A 95 5.08 7.91 -1.31
N ALA A 96 4.18 7.38 -0.47
CA ALA A 96 2.74 7.64 -0.57
C ALA A 96 2.43 9.14 -0.44
N GLY A 97 3.10 9.84 0.49
CA GLY A 97 3.01 11.29 0.66
C GLY A 97 3.41 12.06 -0.61
N GLY A 98 4.47 11.60 -1.30
CA GLY A 98 4.85 12.14 -2.60
C GLY A 98 3.72 12.02 -3.65
N GLY A 99 3.06 10.87 -3.70
CA GLY A 99 1.87 10.66 -4.55
C GLY A 99 0.71 11.60 -4.19
N LEU A 100 0.45 11.81 -2.88
CA LEU A 100 -0.57 12.78 -2.43
C LEU A 100 -0.22 14.21 -2.85
N ALA A 101 1.05 14.60 -2.81
CA ALA A 101 1.51 15.91 -3.27
C ALA A 101 1.25 16.10 -4.77
N VAL A 102 1.52 15.08 -5.59
CA VAL A 102 1.20 15.10 -7.04
C VAL A 102 -0.30 15.23 -7.28
N ILE A 103 -1.12 14.47 -6.55
CA ILE A 103 -2.59 14.51 -6.65
C ILE A 103 -3.11 15.90 -6.23
N TRP A 104 -2.60 16.45 -5.13
CA TRP A 104 -2.94 17.79 -4.65
C TRP A 104 -2.55 18.88 -5.66
N ALA A 105 -1.35 18.80 -6.21
CA ALA A 105 -0.89 19.74 -7.25
C ALA A 105 -1.76 19.66 -8.51
N ALA A 106 -2.09 18.44 -8.97
CA ALA A 106 -2.99 18.23 -10.10
C ALA A 106 -4.39 18.83 -9.84
N TYR A 107 -4.93 18.64 -8.62
CA TYR A 107 -6.19 19.28 -8.23
C TYR A 107 -6.13 20.80 -8.41
N TRP A 108 -5.09 21.48 -7.92
CA TRP A 108 -4.96 22.94 -8.04
C TRP A 108 -4.65 23.42 -9.46
N LEU A 109 -3.93 22.64 -10.26
CA LEU A 109 -3.71 22.93 -11.68
C LEU A 109 -5.02 22.91 -12.49
N ILE A 110 -5.90 21.94 -12.17
CA ILE A 110 -7.22 21.85 -12.81
C ILE A 110 -8.14 22.99 -12.34
N HIS A 111 -8.08 23.36 -11.04
CA HIS A 111 -8.95 24.36 -10.43
C HIS A 111 -8.28 25.75 -10.26
N ARG A 112 -7.36 26.09 -11.16
CA ARG A 112 -6.66 27.39 -11.13
C ARG A 112 -7.58 28.63 -11.19
N ASN A 113 -8.81 28.44 -11.68
CA ASN A 113 -9.87 29.46 -11.68
C ASN A 113 -10.34 29.89 -10.27
N LEU A 114 -10.07 29.11 -9.23
CA LEU A 114 -10.37 29.45 -7.83
C LEU A 114 -9.47 30.56 -7.28
N GLY A 115 -8.41 30.90 -7.98
CA GLY A 115 -7.52 32.03 -7.72
C GLY A 115 -6.43 31.76 -6.69
N PHE A 116 -5.38 32.60 -6.77
CA PHE A 116 -4.16 32.43 -5.96
C PHE A 116 -4.40 32.48 -4.46
N LYS A 117 -5.34 33.33 -4.00
CA LYS A 117 -5.66 33.46 -2.54
C LYS A 117 -6.18 32.13 -1.95
N ALA A 118 -7.04 31.43 -2.70
CA ALA A 118 -7.56 30.14 -2.28
C ALA A 118 -6.46 29.06 -2.28
N PHE A 119 -5.63 29.03 -3.31
CA PHE A 119 -4.45 28.18 -3.38
C PHE A 119 -3.52 28.39 -2.18
N ALA A 120 -3.11 29.64 -1.94
CA ALA A 120 -2.17 29.99 -0.86
C ALA A 120 -2.72 29.60 0.52
N LYS A 121 -4.01 29.83 0.78
CA LYS A 121 -4.67 29.38 2.01
C LYS A 121 -4.61 27.86 2.18
N ASN A 122 -4.90 27.12 1.11
CA ASN A 122 -4.86 25.65 1.16
C ASN A 122 -3.42 25.13 1.26
N ALA A 123 -2.45 25.75 0.59
CA ALA A 123 -1.04 25.43 0.69
C ALA A 123 -0.51 25.63 2.13
N LEU A 124 -0.87 26.77 2.75
CA LEU A 124 -0.53 27.01 4.16
C LEU A 124 -1.13 25.96 5.10
N PHE A 125 -2.38 25.57 4.84
CA PHE A 125 -3.03 24.49 5.58
C PHE A 125 -2.27 23.15 5.39
N CYS A 126 -1.82 22.85 4.16
CA CYS A 126 -1.01 21.67 3.89
C CYS A 126 0.35 21.71 4.59
N LEU A 127 1.01 22.85 4.71
CA LEU A 127 2.23 22.99 5.52
C LEU A 127 1.99 22.58 6.97
N GLY A 128 0.85 22.96 7.55
CA GLY A 128 0.47 22.50 8.89
C GLY A 128 0.27 20.98 8.97
N PHE A 129 -0.58 20.43 8.10
CA PHE A 129 -1.03 19.04 8.22
C PHE A 129 -0.19 18.00 7.50
N PHE A 130 0.66 18.37 6.53
CA PHE A 130 1.57 17.45 5.83
C PHE A 130 3.05 17.67 6.17
N VAL A 131 3.39 18.69 6.98
CA VAL A 131 4.75 18.92 7.46
C VAL A 131 4.79 18.99 8.98
N ALA A 132 4.16 20.01 9.59
CA ALA A 132 4.28 20.24 11.03
C ALA A 132 3.63 19.11 11.87
N VAL A 133 2.40 18.72 11.56
CA VAL A 133 1.70 17.63 12.27
C VAL A 133 2.39 16.28 12.08
N PRO A 134 2.79 15.84 10.88
CA PRO A 134 3.59 14.63 10.69
C PRO A 134 4.91 14.66 11.44
N ALA A 135 5.64 15.77 11.42
CA ALA A 135 6.88 15.92 12.17
C ALA A 135 6.66 15.77 13.69
N LEU A 136 5.58 16.35 14.20
CA LEU A 136 5.20 16.19 15.62
C LEU A 136 4.83 14.73 15.94
N ILE A 137 4.00 14.08 15.13
CA ILE A 137 3.63 12.66 15.29
C ILE A 137 4.89 11.79 15.29
N TYR A 138 5.77 12.01 14.33
CA TYR A 138 7.03 11.29 14.20
C TYR A 138 7.93 11.50 15.44
N TYR A 139 8.10 12.73 15.89
CA TYR A 139 8.88 13.06 17.08
C TYR A 139 8.31 12.38 18.34
N VAL A 140 7.00 12.49 18.56
CA VAL A 140 6.32 11.90 19.72
C VAL A 140 6.31 10.36 19.67
N SER A 141 6.39 9.74 18.50
CA SER A 141 6.41 8.28 18.36
C SER A 141 7.61 7.62 19.05
N TYR A 142 8.68 8.36 19.29
CA TYR A 142 9.85 7.89 20.05
C TYR A 142 9.64 7.84 21.57
N ALA A 143 8.45 8.22 22.08
CA ALA A 143 8.17 8.26 23.52
C ALA A 143 8.42 6.92 24.22
N GLY A 144 8.03 5.80 23.59
CA GLY A 144 8.29 4.46 24.13
C GLY A 144 9.78 4.14 24.25
N TYR A 145 10.57 4.55 23.28
CA TYR A 145 12.01 4.37 23.34
C TYR A 145 12.66 5.29 24.37
N GLY A 146 12.22 6.56 24.44
CA GLY A 146 12.64 7.48 25.51
C GLY A 146 12.38 6.89 26.89
N ALA A 147 11.18 6.36 27.12
CA ALA A 147 10.83 5.72 28.40
C ALA A 147 11.72 4.51 28.72
N ALA A 148 12.09 3.70 27.72
CA ALA A 148 12.96 2.54 27.90
C ALA A 148 14.38 2.90 28.36
N ILE A 149 14.85 4.11 28.05
CA ILE A 149 16.18 4.62 28.48
C ILE A 149 16.08 5.57 29.70
N GLY A 150 14.93 5.61 30.38
CA GLY A 150 14.74 6.34 31.62
C GLY A 150 14.23 7.78 31.49
N LEU A 151 13.83 8.23 30.29
CA LEU A 151 13.18 9.52 30.08
C LEU A 151 11.67 9.39 30.29
N HIS A 152 11.13 10.06 31.30
CA HIS A 152 9.72 9.91 31.68
C HIS A 152 8.98 11.25 31.78
N GLY A 153 7.66 11.20 31.61
CA GLY A 153 6.75 12.32 31.75
C GLY A 153 6.73 13.28 30.55
N PRO A 154 5.76 14.21 30.50
CA PRO A 154 5.60 15.12 29.37
C PRO A 154 6.79 16.08 29.13
N SER A 155 7.56 16.39 30.20
CA SER A 155 8.74 17.25 30.11
C SER A 155 9.87 16.65 29.28
N MET A 156 9.90 15.31 29.11
CA MET A 156 10.93 14.66 28.29
C MET A 156 10.96 15.17 26.85
N PHE A 157 9.78 15.48 26.25
CA PHE A 157 9.70 15.97 24.88
C PHE A 157 10.40 17.31 24.65
N PHE A 158 10.67 18.07 25.71
CA PHE A 158 11.38 19.35 25.67
C PHE A 158 12.83 19.22 26.13
N SER A 159 13.28 18.01 26.51
CA SER A 159 14.66 17.78 26.95
C SER A 159 15.62 17.66 25.77
N LYS A 160 16.86 18.09 25.97
CA LYS A 160 17.96 17.93 25.02
C LYS A 160 18.23 16.45 24.74
N ASP A 161 18.16 15.62 25.77
CA ASP A 161 18.44 14.18 25.67
C ASP A 161 17.45 13.46 24.76
N TYR A 162 16.16 13.80 24.86
CA TYR A 162 15.15 13.25 23.97
C TYR A 162 15.32 13.72 22.52
N ALA A 163 15.61 14.99 22.30
CA ALA A 163 15.87 15.52 20.97
C ALA A 163 17.13 14.85 20.35
N GLN A 164 18.16 14.64 21.14
CA GLN A 164 19.38 13.94 20.73
C GLN A 164 19.10 12.46 20.40
N LEU A 165 18.32 11.77 21.23
CA LEU A 165 17.86 10.40 20.99
C LEU A 165 17.19 10.26 19.61
N VAL A 166 16.21 11.12 19.32
CA VAL A 166 15.49 11.10 18.04
C VAL A 166 16.49 11.36 16.90
N TRP A 167 17.34 12.38 17.02
CA TRP A 167 18.31 12.73 15.99
C TRP A 167 19.32 11.62 15.70
N ASP A 168 19.87 11.00 16.73
CA ASP A 168 20.83 9.91 16.57
C ASP A 168 20.20 8.66 15.93
N ASN A 169 18.92 8.39 16.25
CA ASN A 169 18.18 7.36 15.54
C ASN A 169 18.01 7.66 14.06
N GLN A 170 17.75 8.92 13.66
CA GLN A 170 17.68 9.27 12.22
C GLN A 170 19.02 9.01 11.53
N LYS A 171 20.13 9.40 12.14
CA LYS A 171 21.46 9.15 11.58
C LYS A 171 21.75 7.66 11.46
N PHE A 172 21.42 6.89 12.49
CA PHE A 172 21.57 5.43 12.48
C PHE A 172 20.73 4.78 11.37
N MET A 173 19.44 5.09 11.26
CA MET A 173 18.56 4.56 10.23
C MET A 173 19.04 4.92 8.83
N PHE A 174 19.43 6.17 8.61
CA PHE A 174 19.95 6.62 7.32
C PHE A 174 21.24 5.88 6.96
N SER A 175 22.21 5.80 7.89
CA SER A 175 23.47 5.08 7.70
C SER A 175 23.23 3.59 7.41
N TYR A 176 22.36 2.93 8.21
CA TYR A 176 21.99 1.54 8.00
C TYR A 176 21.40 1.30 6.60
N HIS A 177 20.44 2.13 6.19
CA HIS A 177 19.78 1.94 4.91
C HIS A 177 20.62 2.34 3.69
N SER A 178 21.58 3.23 3.83
CA SER A 178 22.48 3.65 2.75
C SER A 178 23.67 2.71 2.57
N ALA A 179 24.17 2.12 3.67
CA ALA A 179 25.39 1.32 3.67
C ALA A 179 25.17 -0.20 3.75
N LEU A 180 23.91 -0.67 3.84
CA LEU A 180 23.63 -2.09 3.97
C LEU A 180 24.04 -2.85 2.70
N VAL A 181 25.12 -3.61 2.83
CA VAL A 181 25.56 -4.62 1.86
C VAL A 181 25.37 -5.99 2.50
N ALA A 182 24.43 -6.75 2.00
CA ALA A 182 24.15 -8.11 2.47
C ALA A 182 23.63 -8.95 1.30
N GLU A 183 23.86 -10.25 1.36
CA GLU A 183 23.29 -11.23 0.44
C GLU A 183 22.19 -12.01 1.14
N HIS A 184 21.13 -12.31 0.41
CA HIS A 184 20.04 -13.14 0.93
C HIS A 184 19.46 -13.96 -0.23
N PRO A 185 19.28 -15.28 -0.06
CA PRO A 185 18.85 -16.17 -1.15
C PRO A 185 17.49 -15.81 -1.74
N TYR A 186 16.61 -15.14 -0.98
CA TYR A 186 15.27 -14.71 -1.41
C TYR A 186 15.17 -13.20 -1.65
N SER A 187 16.30 -12.51 -1.80
CA SER A 187 16.29 -11.10 -2.23
C SER A 187 15.72 -10.95 -3.64
N SER A 188 15.01 -9.86 -3.86
CA SER A 188 14.38 -9.57 -5.14
C SER A 188 14.34 -8.07 -5.42
N LYS A 189 14.33 -7.71 -6.70
CA LYS A 189 14.30 -6.32 -7.16
C LYS A 189 12.89 -5.92 -7.58
N TRP A 190 12.60 -4.63 -7.60
CA TRP A 190 11.29 -4.05 -7.90
C TRP A 190 10.62 -4.61 -9.16
N TYR A 191 11.35 -4.87 -10.24
CA TYR A 191 10.80 -5.41 -11.50
C TYR A 191 10.37 -6.88 -11.38
N GLN A 192 10.94 -7.64 -10.44
CA GLN A 192 10.55 -9.01 -10.16
C GLN A 192 9.22 -9.05 -9.39
N TRP A 193 8.96 -8.05 -8.52
CA TRP A 193 7.71 -7.95 -7.77
C TRP A 193 6.50 -7.68 -8.66
N VAL A 194 6.67 -6.83 -9.69
CA VAL A 194 5.60 -6.49 -10.63
C VAL A 194 5.05 -7.73 -11.35
N LEU A 195 5.89 -8.75 -11.57
CA LEU A 195 5.53 -9.99 -12.25
C LEU A 195 5.40 -11.18 -11.30
N ASP A 196 5.57 -10.96 -9.98
CA ASP A 196 5.51 -12.01 -8.96
C ASP A 196 6.52 -13.14 -9.19
N ILE A 197 7.73 -12.78 -9.66
CA ILE A 197 8.72 -13.77 -10.10
C ILE A 197 9.47 -14.41 -8.92
N ARG A 198 9.72 -13.66 -7.85
CA ARG A 198 10.60 -14.11 -6.77
C ARG A 198 10.00 -13.82 -5.38
N PRO A 199 9.13 -14.73 -4.89
CA PRO A 199 8.56 -14.68 -3.54
C PRO A 199 9.62 -14.59 -2.45
N ILE A 200 9.29 -13.93 -1.34
CA ILE A 200 10.09 -14.07 -0.13
C ILE A 200 9.66 -15.32 0.62
N LEU A 201 10.64 -16.17 0.97
CA LEU A 201 10.43 -17.30 1.84
C LEU A 201 10.88 -16.94 3.27
N TYR A 202 9.98 -17.10 4.23
CA TYR A 202 10.25 -16.85 5.65
C TYR A 202 10.66 -18.11 6.41
N TYR A 203 10.13 -19.26 5.97
CA TYR A 203 10.39 -20.55 6.60
C TYR A 203 10.26 -21.66 5.57
N LEU A 204 11.15 -22.66 5.66
CA LEU A 204 11.10 -23.92 4.93
C LEU A 204 11.78 -25.00 5.77
N ASP A 205 11.08 -26.09 5.99
CA ASP A 205 11.63 -27.27 6.64
C ASP A 205 11.14 -28.53 5.95
N TYR A 206 11.99 -29.57 5.94
CA TYR A 206 11.72 -30.88 5.37
C TYR A 206 11.77 -31.92 6.49
N PHE A 207 10.81 -32.80 6.51
CA PHE A 207 10.69 -33.84 7.51
C PHE A 207 11.05 -35.22 6.95
N ASP A 208 11.49 -36.12 7.84
CA ASP A 208 11.95 -37.48 7.48
C ASP A 208 10.86 -38.36 6.85
N ASP A 209 9.59 -38.05 7.07
CA ASP A 209 8.43 -38.73 6.50
C ASP A 209 8.08 -38.31 5.07
N GLY A 210 8.92 -37.48 4.41
CA GLY A 210 8.70 -36.99 3.07
C GLY A 210 7.74 -35.80 2.97
N THR A 211 7.36 -35.24 4.11
CA THR A 211 6.55 -34.00 4.16
C THR A 211 7.45 -32.77 4.29
N ARG A 212 6.85 -31.59 4.05
CA ARG A 212 7.51 -30.30 4.28
C ARG A 212 6.53 -29.27 4.83
N SER A 213 7.06 -28.24 5.47
CA SER A 213 6.36 -27.02 5.83
C SER A 213 7.07 -25.82 5.18
N SER A 214 6.33 -24.98 4.51
CA SER A 214 6.87 -23.74 3.93
C SER A 214 5.96 -22.56 4.25
N PHE A 215 6.57 -21.37 4.40
CA PHE A 215 5.85 -20.15 4.71
C PHE A 215 6.51 -18.96 4.00
N GLY A 216 5.79 -18.35 3.08
CA GLY A 216 6.30 -17.25 2.28
C GLY A 216 5.26 -16.18 1.95
N ALA A 217 5.70 -15.03 1.44
CA ALA A 217 4.83 -13.93 1.02
C ALA A 217 5.11 -13.55 -0.43
N PHE A 218 4.02 -13.46 -1.19
CA PHE A 218 3.95 -13.07 -2.59
C PHE A 218 2.52 -12.64 -2.93
N VAL A 219 2.28 -12.11 -4.11
CA VAL A 219 0.95 -11.61 -4.49
C VAL A 219 0.09 -12.75 -5.04
N ASN A 220 -1.22 -12.73 -4.80
CA ASN A 220 -2.12 -13.68 -5.47
C ASN A 220 -2.05 -13.46 -6.99
N PRO A 221 -1.75 -14.49 -7.81
CA PRO A 221 -1.59 -14.35 -9.27
C PRO A 221 -2.75 -13.64 -9.97
N VAL A 222 -3.99 -13.86 -9.52
CA VAL A 222 -5.16 -13.15 -10.05
C VAL A 222 -5.07 -11.65 -9.80
N LEU A 223 -4.64 -11.25 -8.61
CA LEU A 223 -4.44 -9.84 -8.26
C LEU A 223 -3.23 -9.27 -8.97
N CYS A 224 -2.10 -9.98 -8.95
CA CYS A 224 -0.86 -9.51 -9.57
C CYS A 224 -1.04 -9.27 -11.08
N TRP A 225 -1.34 -10.33 -11.81
CA TRP A 225 -1.38 -10.24 -13.28
C TRP A 225 -2.66 -9.56 -13.78
N GLY A 226 -3.81 -9.81 -13.17
CA GLY A 226 -5.06 -9.10 -13.49
C GLY A 226 -5.01 -7.62 -13.16
N GLY A 227 -4.42 -7.28 -12.01
CA GLY A 227 -4.17 -5.90 -11.60
C GLY A 227 -3.21 -5.18 -12.56
N LEU A 228 -2.11 -5.86 -12.96
CA LEU A 228 -1.16 -5.32 -13.93
C LEU A 228 -1.82 -5.04 -15.29
N LEU A 229 -2.63 -5.96 -15.81
CA LEU A 229 -3.40 -5.73 -17.04
C LEU A 229 -4.37 -4.55 -16.88
N SER A 230 -4.98 -4.40 -15.70
CA SER A 230 -5.87 -3.27 -15.40
C SER A 230 -5.10 -1.93 -15.32
N LEU A 231 -3.80 -1.92 -14.99
CA LEU A 231 -3.00 -0.69 -15.04
C LEU A 231 -2.88 -0.14 -16.46
N PHE A 232 -2.79 -0.98 -17.49
CA PHE A 232 -2.81 -0.50 -18.88
C PHE A 232 -4.14 0.20 -19.22
N VAL A 233 -5.26 -0.30 -18.67
CA VAL A 233 -6.58 0.35 -18.80
C VAL A 233 -6.55 1.72 -18.11
N LEU A 234 -5.95 1.82 -16.90
CA LEU A 234 -5.82 3.10 -16.19
C LEU A 234 -4.95 4.08 -16.97
N VAL A 235 -3.82 3.65 -17.51
CA VAL A 235 -2.94 4.49 -18.36
C VAL A 235 -3.73 5.03 -19.55
N TYR A 236 -4.40 4.15 -20.30
CA TYR A 236 -5.19 4.56 -21.45
C TYR A 236 -6.30 5.56 -21.07
N THR A 237 -7.08 5.25 -20.04
CA THR A 237 -8.21 6.10 -19.65
C THR A 237 -7.77 7.41 -19.00
N SER A 238 -6.66 7.41 -18.26
CA SER A 238 -6.09 8.62 -17.67
C SER A 238 -5.57 9.59 -18.76
N ILE A 239 -4.84 9.07 -19.75
CA ILE A 239 -4.21 9.91 -20.79
C ILE A 239 -5.21 10.30 -21.85
N PHE A 240 -5.93 9.36 -22.45
CA PHE A 240 -6.78 9.61 -23.64
C PHE A 240 -8.21 9.98 -23.30
N ARG A 241 -8.72 9.60 -22.11
CA ARG A 241 -10.07 9.93 -21.64
C ARG A 241 -10.08 10.97 -20.53
N HIS A 242 -8.92 11.41 -20.06
CA HIS A 242 -8.75 12.37 -18.97
C HIS A 242 -9.56 11.99 -17.71
N ASP A 243 -9.69 10.67 -17.43
CA ASP A 243 -10.42 10.18 -16.26
C ASP A 243 -9.58 10.44 -15.00
N ARG A 244 -10.08 11.35 -14.16
CA ARG A 244 -9.40 11.78 -12.93
C ARG A 244 -9.29 10.64 -11.91
N THR A 245 -10.25 9.71 -11.89
CA THR A 245 -10.23 8.55 -10.99
C THR A 245 -9.14 7.55 -11.41
N ALA A 246 -8.99 7.32 -12.71
CA ALA A 246 -7.90 6.51 -13.24
C ALA A 246 -6.54 7.12 -12.91
N GLY A 247 -6.38 8.45 -13.12
CA GLY A 247 -5.17 9.18 -12.76
C GLY A 247 -4.83 9.11 -11.26
N PHE A 248 -5.83 9.25 -10.39
CA PHE A 248 -5.66 9.13 -8.95
C PHE A 248 -5.08 7.76 -8.54
N ILE A 249 -5.64 6.67 -9.07
CA ILE A 249 -5.18 5.30 -8.77
C ILE A 249 -3.78 5.07 -9.35
N LEU A 250 -3.54 5.51 -10.59
CA LEU A 250 -2.25 5.35 -11.26
C LEU A 250 -1.12 6.08 -10.52
N VAL A 251 -1.35 7.33 -10.09
CA VAL A 251 -0.39 8.08 -9.27
C VAL A 251 -0.13 7.37 -7.94
N GLY A 252 -1.17 6.84 -7.30
CA GLY A 252 -1.02 6.07 -6.08
C GLY A 252 -0.12 4.84 -6.26
N TYR A 253 -0.33 4.06 -7.32
CA TYR A 253 0.50 2.90 -7.65
C TYR A 253 1.96 3.29 -7.94
N LEU A 254 2.16 4.26 -8.83
CA LEU A 254 3.49 4.70 -9.24
C LEU A 254 4.28 5.31 -8.08
N ALA A 255 3.62 6.04 -7.18
CA ALA A 255 4.26 6.59 -5.99
C ALA A 255 4.82 5.49 -5.06
N GLN A 256 4.18 4.31 -5.00
CA GLN A 256 4.69 3.19 -4.22
C GLN A 256 5.79 2.40 -4.95
N LEU A 257 5.77 2.34 -6.28
CA LEU A 257 6.69 1.52 -7.05
C LEU A 257 7.96 2.27 -7.49
N LEU A 258 7.82 3.49 -8.03
CA LEU A 258 8.93 4.20 -8.68
C LEU A 258 10.13 4.48 -7.77
N PRO A 259 9.99 4.84 -6.48
CA PRO A 259 11.15 5.06 -5.63
C PRO A 259 12.08 3.84 -5.52
N TRP A 260 11.54 2.63 -5.64
CA TRP A 260 12.34 1.40 -5.59
C TRP A 260 13.27 1.21 -6.79
N THR A 261 13.03 1.93 -7.90
CA THR A 261 13.95 1.93 -9.05
C THR A 261 15.31 2.54 -8.72
N LEU A 262 15.36 3.41 -7.69
CA LEU A 262 16.55 4.10 -7.23
C LEU A 262 17.25 3.38 -6.07
N ILE A 263 16.63 2.35 -5.51
CA ILE A 263 17.16 1.62 -4.35
C ILE A 263 18.04 0.47 -4.83
N THR A 264 19.33 0.54 -4.48
CA THR A 264 20.35 -0.45 -4.88
C THR A 264 20.62 -1.52 -3.82
N ARG A 265 20.28 -1.24 -2.54
CA ARG A 265 20.44 -2.18 -1.43
C ARG A 265 19.58 -3.43 -1.55
N LEU A 266 19.81 -4.38 -0.67
CA LEU A 266 19.00 -5.58 -0.52
C LEU A 266 17.51 -5.21 -0.31
N THR A 267 16.64 -5.82 -1.14
CA THR A 267 15.19 -5.63 -1.09
C THR A 267 14.47 -6.98 -1.25
N PHE A 268 13.18 -7.00 -0.90
CA PHE A 268 12.35 -8.20 -0.94
C PHE A 268 10.95 -7.85 -1.44
N GLU A 269 10.22 -8.84 -1.90
CA GLU A 269 8.90 -8.66 -2.49
C GLU A 269 7.86 -8.05 -1.53
N TYR A 270 7.98 -8.25 -0.22
CA TYR A 270 7.04 -7.60 0.73
C TYR A 270 7.05 -6.07 0.66
N HIS A 271 8.09 -5.45 0.10
CA HIS A 271 8.07 -4.01 -0.18
C HIS A 271 7.02 -3.61 -1.23
N TYR A 272 6.52 -4.58 -2.00
CA TYR A 272 5.44 -4.38 -2.96
C TYR A 272 4.04 -4.37 -2.31
N PHE A 273 3.92 -4.73 -1.04
CA PHE A 273 2.64 -4.79 -0.34
C PHE A 273 1.78 -3.50 -0.46
N PRO A 274 2.33 -2.27 -0.34
CA PRO A 274 1.54 -1.07 -0.61
C PRO A 274 0.99 -0.99 -2.03
N CYS A 275 1.70 -1.53 -3.02
CA CYS A 275 1.26 -1.56 -4.42
C CYS A 275 0.02 -2.46 -4.62
N THR A 276 -0.14 -3.55 -3.84
CA THR A 276 -1.29 -4.46 -3.97
C THR A 276 -2.61 -3.76 -3.70
N VAL A 277 -2.63 -2.76 -2.81
CA VAL A 277 -3.81 -1.90 -2.59
C VAL A 277 -4.26 -1.24 -3.89
N PHE A 278 -3.31 -0.66 -4.63
CA PHE A 278 -3.60 0.04 -5.89
C PHE A 278 -3.88 -0.93 -7.04
N LEU A 279 -3.33 -2.15 -7.02
CA LEU A 279 -3.72 -3.21 -7.95
C LEU A 279 -5.19 -3.61 -7.74
N VAL A 280 -5.65 -3.73 -6.50
CA VAL A 280 -7.08 -3.96 -6.21
C VAL A 280 -7.94 -2.80 -6.73
N LEU A 281 -7.50 -1.55 -6.55
CA LEU A 281 -8.20 -0.39 -7.07
C LEU A 281 -8.23 -0.35 -8.60
N SER A 282 -7.14 -0.77 -9.26
CA SER A 282 -7.08 -0.86 -10.73
C SER A 282 -8.05 -1.92 -11.27
N LEU A 283 -8.11 -3.10 -10.64
CA LEU A 283 -9.12 -4.11 -10.93
C LEU A 283 -10.54 -3.56 -10.71
N GLY A 284 -10.76 -2.85 -9.60
CA GLY A 284 -12.04 -2.20 -9.31
C GLY A 284 -12.49 -1.22 -10.39
N TYR A 285 -11.53 -0.47 -10.95
CA TYR A 285 -11.80 0.42 -12.08
C TYR A 285 -12.22 -0.38 -13.33
N SER A 286 -11.50 -1.44 -13.67
CA SER A 286 -11.86 -2.34 -14.79
C SER A 286 -13.21 -3.02 -14.55
N PHE A 287 -13.51 -3.45 -13.32
CA PHE A 287 -14.81 -4.00 -12.95
C PHE A 287 -15.94 -2.98 -13.09
N LYS A 288 -15.69 -1.70 -12.74
CA LYS A 288 -16.64 -0.61 -13.02
C LYS A 288 -16.95 -0.52 -14.52
N LEU A 289 -15.95 -0.57 -15.40
CA LEU A 289 -16.13 -0.53 -16.84
C LEU A 289 -16.88 -1.76 -17.34
N ILE A 290 -16.51 -2.97 -16.92
CA ILE A 290 -17.20 -4.21 -17.27
C ILE A 290 -18.68 -4.15 -16.86
N ARG A 291 -18.96 -3.65 -15.65
CA ARG A 291 -20.35 -3.50 -15.17
C ARG A 291 -21.18 -2.56 -16.03
N LEU A 292 -20.56 -1.50 -16.57
CA LEU A 292 -21.26 -0.51 -17.39
C LEU A 292 -21.50 -0.97 -18.84
N HIS A 293 -20.62 -1.81 -19.38
CA HIS A 293 -20.60 -2.13 -20.81
C HIS A 293 -20.92 -3.60 -21.13
N ASN A 294 -21.03 -4.48 -20.12
CA ASN A 294 -21.24 -5.91 -20.37
C ASN A 294 -22.41 -6.48 -19.55
N ARG A 295 -23.38 -7.10 -20.25
CA ARG A 295 -24.55 -7.71 -19.60
C ARG A 295 -24.20 -8.88 -18.66
N HIS A 296 -23.09 -9.56 -18.91
CA HIS A 296 -22.62 -10.69 -18.12
C HIS A 296 -21.62 -10.30 -17.03
N TRP A 297 -21.57 -9.04 -16.65
CA TRP A 297 -20.62 -8.50 -15.68
C TRP A 297 -20.54 -9.28 -14.35
N LYS A 298 -21.66 -9.85 -13.88
CA LYS A 298 -21.70 -10.66 -12.65
C LYS A 298 -20.83 -11.92 -12.78
N LEU A 299 -20.86 -12.56 -13.96
CA LEU A 299 -20.03 -13.74 -14.23
C LEU A 299 -18.54 -13.38 -14.25
N TYR A 300 -18.16 -12.29 -14.92
CA TYR A 300 -16.76 -11.88 -14.99
C TYR A 300 -16.22 -11.46 -13.63
N ILE A 301 -16.91 -10.55 -12.93
CA ILE A 301 -16.47 -10.06 -11.62
C ILE A 301 -16.50 -11.19 -10.56
N GLY A 302 -17.57 -11.98 -10.57
CA GLY A 302 -17.71 -13.13 -9.67
C GLY A 302 -16.70 -14.23 -9.98
N GLY A 303 -16.41 -14.48 -11.25
CA GLY A 303 -15.39 -15.43 -11.69
C GLY A 303 -13.99 -15.03 -11.23
N PHE A 304 -13.60 -13.77 -11.41
CA PHE A 304 -12.33 -13.25 -10.88
C PHE A 304 -12.20 -13.45 -9.37
N ALA A 305 -13.23 -13.10 -8.62
CA ALA A 305 -13.23 -13.26 -7.16
C ALA A 305 -13.20 -14.75 -6.76
N ALA A 306 -13.90 -15.61 -7.46
CA ALA A 306 -13.91 -17.04 -7.21
C ALA A 306 -12.57 -17.70 -7.51
N VAL A 307 -11.91 -17.34 -8.62
CA VAL A 307 -10.57 -17.85 -8.96
C VAL A 307 -9.54 -17.35 -7.94
N SER A 308 -9.61 -16.08 -7.50
CA SER A 308 -8.74 -15.56 -6.44
C SER A 308 -8.88 -16.38 -5.14
N ALA A 309 -10.12 -16.68 -4.73
CA ALA A 309 -10.38 -17.51 -3.55
C ALA A 309 -9.92 -18.97 -3.75
N ALA A 310 -10.12 -19.55 -4.93
CA ALA A 310 -9.66 -20.89 -5.24
C ALA A 310 -8.14 -21.02 -5.19
N LEU A 311 -7.42 -20.03 -5.74
CA LEU A 311 -5.97 -19.98 -5.65
C LEU A 311 -5.48 -19.78 -4.21
N PHE A 312 -6.17 -18.95 -3.43
CA PHE A 312 -5.86 -18.80 -2.02
C PHE A 312 -5.97 -20.14 -1.26
N MET A 313 -7.01 -20.92 -1.53
CA MET A 313 -7.15 -22.25 -0.93
C MET A 313 -6.07 -23.23 -1.42
N LEU A 314 -5.73 -23.19 -2.71
CA LEU A 314 -4.67 -24.03 -3.27
C LEU A 314 -3.30 -23.73 -2.64
N PHE A 315 -2.95 -22.46 -2.50
CA PHE A 315 -1.67 -22.01 -1.96
C PHE A 315 -1.67 -21.90 -0.42
N TYR A 316 -2.79 -22.14 0.25
CA TYR A 316 -2.91 -22.00 1.70
C TYR A 316 -1.79 -22.71 2.49
N PRO A 317 -1.31 -23.92 2.12
CA PRO A 317 -0.16 -24.54 2.79
C PRO A 317 1.08 -23.65 2.79
N ALA A 318 1.45 -23.07 1.65
CA ALA A 318 2.61 -22.19 1.52
C ALA A 318 2.42 -20.80 2.14
N LEU A 319 1.18 -20.44 2.52
CA LEU A 319 0.84 -19.17 3.18
C LEU A 319 0.69 -19.33 4.70
N SER A 320 0.50 -20.53 5.18
CA SER A 320 0.19 -20.82 6.59
C SER A 320 1.26 -21.61 7.34
N GLY A 321 2.21 -22.23 6.62
CA GLY A 321 3.15 -23.19 7.20
C GLY A 321 2.53 -24.56 7.46
N MET A 322 1.42 -24.90 6.82
CA MET A 322 0.79 -26.21 6.94
C MET A 322 1.70 -27.29 6.37
N VAL A 323 1.87 -28.40 7.10
CA VAL A 323 2.66 -29.55 6.65
C VAL A 323 1.91 -30.27 5.53
N VAL A 324 2.62 -30.53 4.43
CA VAL A 324 2.09 -31.19 3.24
C VAL A 324 3.13 -32.13 2.62
N ASP A 325 2.67 -33.08 1.83
CA ASP A 325 3.55 -33.94 1.06
C ASP A 325 4.45 -33.12 0.12
N ASN A 326 5.75 -33.39 0.15
CA ASN A 326 6.75 -32.60 -0.59
C ASN A 326 6.59 -32.70 -2.10
N ALA A 327 6.30 -33.89 -2.64
CA ALA A 327 6.13 -34.08 -4.08
C ALA A 327 4.85 -33.39 -4.58
N LEU A 328 3.75 -33.48 -3.81
CA LEU A 328 2.49 -32.81 -4.10
C LEU A 328 2.65 -31.29 -4.09
N ALA A 329 3.30 -30.74 -3.06
CA ALA A 329 3.54 -29.30 -2.95
C ALA A 329 4.40 -28.78 -4.13
N THR A 330 5.51 -29.44 -4.44
CA THR A 330 6.36 -29.06 -5.59
C THR A 330 5.58 -29.07 -6.91
N LYS A 331 4.72 -30.08 -7.11
CA LYS A 331 3.91 -30.20 -8.34
C LYS A 331 2.83 -29.13 -8.45
N LEU A 332 2.19 -28.75 -7.34
CA LEU A 332 1.02 -27.84 -7.36
C LEU A 332 1.36 -26.38 -7.11
N LEU A 333 2.44 -26.09 -6.33
CA LEU A 333 2.70 -24.74 -5.85
C LEU A 333 3.91 -24.08 -6.53
N ALA A 334 4.85 -24.82 -7.08
CA ALA A 334 6.01 -24.29 -7.77
C ALA A 334 5.67 -23.92 -9.24
N TRP A 335 4.84 -22.88 -9.43
CA TRP A 335 4.42 -22.46 -10.78
C TRP A 335 5.53 -21.81 -11.58
N LEU A 336 6.46 -21.15 -10.91
CA LEU A 336 7.67 -20.60 -11.55
C LEU A 336 8.91 -21.26 -10.95
N PRO A 337 10.01 -21.41 -11.71
CA PRO A 337 11.25 -22.04 -11.22
C PRO A 337 11.85 -21.34 -9.99
N THR A 338 11.46 -20.11 -9.76
CA THR A 338 11.92 -19.26 -8.64
C THR A 338 11.02 -19.30 -7.43
N TRP A 339 9.87 -19.99 -7.52
CA TRP A 339 8.96 -20.16 -6.40
C TRP A 339 9.39 -21.33 -5.52
N PRO A 340 9.72 -21.09 -4.24
CA PRO A 340 10.35 -22.07 -3.37
C PRO A 340 9.37 -23.00 -2.63
N PHE A 341 8.16 -23.16 -3.15
CA PHE A 341 7.05 -23.86 -2.51
C PHE A 341 6.86 -25.28 -3.02
#